data_d1a58cae5988043a08d02b2d56735720
#
_entry.id   d1a58cae5988043a08d02b2d56735720
#
_cell.length_a   1.000
_cell.length_b   1.000
_cell.length_c   1.000
_cell.angle_alpha   90.00
_cell.angle_beta   90.00
_cell.angle_gamma   90.00
#
_symmetry.space_group_name_H-M   'P 1'
#
loop_
_entity.id
_entity.type
_entity.pdbx_description
1 polymer ?
#
loop_
_entity_poly.entity_id
_entity_poly.type
_entity_poly.pdbx_seq_one_letter_code
_entity_poly.pdbx_strand_id
1 'polypeptide(L)'
;MNGTTRRRLLLATGGAVLTAPAIAQSGGELKIGGIGSLSGGGTAWGLALQRGVTLLVDEINAQGGLKVGSRTHRLRFVMLDDQYTAAGGRTAAERLINLEKVHFVIGPIGSPAVLGAISATTPAKVICLHQGFASAILKNDAGAPYNFRIICSTVEFGPAMVDWLHTNLPQVKKVALVAPNDATGQFVVPTLASAYKAKGMGTWTEMFDRGLQEFTPLLTRMMAQGVDLLDLNSNSPGDSVLLVKQARQIGFRGTIWQVGGPAVEEIRVNAGPLAEGFMSWEVFDFTSPAGQAFATAYRARWPGIVNAHAPVWYNAAEMLFEAIRRAGTASDTDQVRAALEGLDGYETKLFGRVAWGGMANYGVRHQLALPFWIAEIKGGEAGIRTMIRPAVP
;
A
#
# COMPACT_ATOMS: atom_id res chain seq x y z
N MET A 1 -35.34 -53.28 -75.58
CA MET A 1 -35.37 -51.87 -75.97
C MET A 1 -34.97 -51.11 -74.72
N ASN A 2 -33.86 -50.39 -74.80
CA ASN A 2 -33.00 -49.96 -73.74
C ASN A 2 -33.47 -48.66 -73.09
N GLY A 3 -33.50 -48.61 -71.72
CA GLY A 3 -33.73 -47.43 -70.96
C GLY A 3 -32.59 -47.26 -69.94
N THR A 4 -31.62 -46.38 -70.23
CA THR A 4 -30.44 -46.07 -69.45
C THR A 4 -30.78 -45.11 -68.31
N THR A 5 -30.63 -45.54 -67.09
CA THR A 5 -30.80 -44.73 -65.88
C THR A 5 -29.46 -43.95 -65.53
N ARG A 6 -29.44 -42.63 -65.68
CA ARG A 6 -28.33 -41.80 -65.29
C ARG A 6 -28.43 -41.50 -63.78
N ARG A 7 -27.52 -42.09 -63.00
CA ARG A 7 -27.27 -41.68 -61.61
C ARG A 7 -26.47 -40.33 -61.57
N ARG A 8 -27.06 -39.28 -60.99
CA ARG A 8 -26.38 -38.03 -60.66
C ARG A 8 -25.65 -38.23 -59.36
N LEU A 9 -24.31 -38.15 -59.40
CA LEU A 9 -23.46 -38.06 -58.25
C LEU A 9 -23.49 -36.59 -57.71
N LEU A 10 -24.03 -36.33 -56.48
CA LEU A 10 -23.93 -35.07 -55.77
C LEU A 10 -22.61 -35.11 -55.03
N LEU A 11 -21.66 -34.34 -55.50
CA LEU A 11 -20.42 -34.00 -54.75
C LEU A 11 -20.76 -32.95 -53.68
N ALA A 12 -20.81 -33.36 -52.41
CA ALA A 12 -20.88 -32.47 -51.29
C ALA A 12 -19.47 -31.94 -51.01
N THR A 13 -19.17 -30.71 -51.42
CA THR A 13 -17.98 -29.95 -51.02
C THR A 13 -18.18 -29.47 -49.60
N GLY A 14 -17.64 -30.20 -48.62
CA GLY A 14 -17.52 -29.76 -47.23
C GLY A 14 -16.44 -28.69 -47.15
N GLY A 15 -16.83 -27.41 -47.08
CA GLY A 15 -15.92 -26.30 -46.78
C GLY A 15 -15.46 -26.40 -45.32
N ALA A 16 -14.23 -26.85 -45.11
CA ALA A 16 -13.56 -26.70 -43.82
C ALA A 16 -13.30 -25.22 -43.57
N VAL A 17 -14.09 -24.60 -42.70
CA VAL A 17 -13.76 -23.25 -42.17
C VAL A 17 -12.54 -23.39 -41.28
N LEU A 18 -11.38 -23.10 -41.83
CA LEU A 18 -10.14 -22.89 -41.07
C LEU A 18 -10.35 -21.62 -40.21
N THR A 19 -10.72 -21.81 -38.96
CA THR A 19 -10.63 -20.74 -37.98
C THR A 19 -9.15 -20.36 -37.80
N ALA A 20 -8.71 -19.30 -38.49
CA ALA A 20 -7.41 -18.71 -38.24
C ALA A 20 -7.32 -18.32 -36.74
N PRO A 21 -6.24 -18.64 -36.03
CA PRO A 21 -6.05 -18.16 -34.68
C PRO A 21 -6.14 -16.64 -34.73
N ALA A 22 -7.01 -16.04 -33.90
CA ALA A 22 -7.09 -14.59 -33.75
C ALA A 22 -5.72 -14.10 -33.28
N ILE A 23 -4.91 -13.55 -34.19
CA ILE A 23 -3.67 -12.89 -33.85
C ILE A 23 -4.07 -11.67 -33.01
N ALA A 24 -3.80 -11.71 -31.70
CA ALA A 24 -4.03 -10.58 -30.82
C ALA A 24 -3.25 -9.38 -31.38
N GLN A 25 -3.93 -8.30 -31.73
CA GLN A 25 -3.28 -7.10 -32.21
C GLN A 25 -2.41 -6.53 -31.11
N SER A 26 -1.16 -6.19 -31.42
CA SER A 26 -0.26 -5.50 -30.49
C SER A 26 -0.87 -4.14 -30.10
N GLY A 27 -1.09 -3.94 -28.81
CA GLY A 27 -1.57 -2.68 -28.25
C GLY A 27 -0.44 -1.67 -27.98
N GLY A 28 0.81 -2.06 -28.24
CA GLY A 28 1.97 -1.27 -27.87
C GLY A 28 2.33 -1.36 -26.38
N GLU A 29 3.07 -0.37 -25.89
CA GLU A 29 3.47 -0.26 -24.49
C GLU A 29 2.40 0.49 -23.68
N LEU A 30 2.00 -0.08 -22.54
CA LEU A 30 1.16 0.61 -21.54
C LEU A 30 2.06 1.00 -20.36
N LYS A 31 2.26 2.31 -20.19
CA LYS A 31 3.05 2.86 -19.09
C LYS A 31 2.18 3.05 -17.85
N ILE A 32 2.70 2.60 -16.72
CA ILE A 32 2.15 2.81 -15.38
C ILE A 32 3.15 3.65 -14.60
N GLY A 33 2.71 4.79 -14.08
CA GLY A 33 3.54 5.64 -13.23
C GLY A 33 3.68 5.07 -11.83
N GLY A 34 4.84 5.26 -11.23
CA GLY A 34 5.12 4.98 -9.82
C GLY A 34 5.66 6.22 -9.14
N ILE A 35 5.18 6.51 -7.93
CA ILE A 35 5.70 7.59 -7.10
C ILE A 35 5.97 7.03 -5.71
N GLY A 36 7.16 7.26 -5.16
CA GLY A 36 7.48 6.84 -3.79
C GLY A 36 8.90 7.22 -3.41
N SER A 37 9.19 7.17 -2.12
CA SER A 37 10.47 7.60 -1.57
C SER A 37 11.59 6.61 -1.91
N LEU A 38 12.44 6.96 -2.83
CA LEU A 38 13.64 6.18 -3.17
C LEU A 38 14.89 6.69 -2.43
N SER A 39 14.73 7.75 -1.65
CA SER A 39 15.78 8.37 -0.82
C SER A 39 15.26 8.69 0.58
N GLY A 40 16.17 8.92 1.55
CA GLY A 40 15.84 9.25 2.94
C GLY A 40 15.25 8.10 3.76
N GLY A 41 14.63 8.42 4.90
CA GLY A 41 14.10 7.43 5.85
C GLY A 41 12.98 6.54 5.34
N GLY A 42 12.28 6.96 4.29
CA GLY A 42 11.19 6.22 3.63
C GLY A 42 11.63 5.22 2.56
N THR A 43 12.94 5.09 2.29
CA THR A 43 13.46 4.28 1.18
C THR A 43 12.98 2.83 1.20
N ALA A 44 12.87 2.20 2.37
CA ALA A 44 12.38 0.82 2.48
C ALA A 44 10.96 0.69 1.90
N TRP A 45 10.10 1.67 2.14
CA TRP A 45 8.73 1.69 1.61
C TRP A 45 8.69 1.98 0.11
N GLY A 46 9.51 2.92 -0.39
CA GLY A 46 9.61 3.20 -1.82
C GLY A 46 10.12 2.01 -2.61
N LEU A 47 11.12 1.31 -2.09
CA LEU A 47 11.61 0.06 -2.69
C LEU A 47 10.57 -1.06 -2.63
N ALA A 48 9.78 -1.15 -1.56
CA ALA A 48 8.68 -2.11 -1.47
C ALA A 48 7.62 -1.87 -2.56
N LEU A 49 7.26 -0.61 -2.80
CA LEU A 49 6.37 -0.21 -3.89
C LEU A 49 6.98 -0.61 -5.24
N GLN A 50 8.19 -0.13 -5.52
CA GLN A 50 8.86 -0.38 -6.80
C GLN A 50 8.92 -1.87 -7.11
N ARG A 51 9.41 -2.66 -6.15
CA ARG A 51 9.65 -4.10 -6.34
C ARG A 51 8.35 -4.90 -6.37
N GLY A 52 7.38 -4.57 -5.52
CA GLY A 52 6.06 -5.23 -5.51
C GLY A 52 5.33 -5.08 -6.83
N VAL A 53 5.28 -3.85 -7.38
CA VAL A 53 4.65 -3.59 -8.68
C VAL A 53 5.46 -4.22 -9.83
N THR A 54 6.80 -4.10 -9.80
CA THR A 54 7.67 -4.68 -10.84
C THR A 54 7.49 -6.20 -10.91
N LEU A 55 7.34 -6.88 -9.78
CA LEU A 55 7.16 -8.34 -9.76
C LEU A 55 5.91 -8.73 -10.57
N LEU A 56 4.77 -8.07 -10.35
CA LEU A 56 3.55 -8.35 -11.10
C LEU A 56 3.63 -7.94 -12.58
N VAL A 57 4.23 -6.78 -12.86
CA VAL A 57 4.43 -6.30 -14.23
C VAL A 57 5.23 -7.33 -15.05
N ASP A 58 6.28 -7.88 -14.47
CA ASP A 58 7.11 -8.87 -15.15
C ASP A 58 6.41 -10.23 -15.28
N GLU A 59 5.63 -10.65 -14.27
CA GLU A 59 4.79 -11.85 -14.39
C GLU A 59 3.81 -11.74 -15.57
N ILE A 60 3.11 -10.60 -15.69
CA ILE A 60 2.16 -10.37 -16.80
C ILE A 60 2.88 -10.31 -18.14
N ASN A 61 4.00 -9.62 -18.21
CA ASN A 61 4.79 -9.51 -19.44
C ASN A 61 5.35 -10.87 -19.88
N ALA A 62 5.76 -11.72 -18.95
CA ALA A 62 6.22 -13.09 -19.24
C ALA A 62 5.08 -13.98 -19.80
N GLN A 63 3.83 -13.66 -19.46
CA GLN A 63 2.63 -14.33 -19.98
C GLN A 63 2.14 -13.71 -21.32
N GLY A 64 2.91 -12.79 -21.92
CA GLY A 64 2.60 -12.16 -23.20
C GLY A 64 2.03 -10.76 -23.10
N GLY A 65 1.80 -10.21 -21.90
CA GLY A 65 1.30 -8.86 -21.65
C GLY A 65 -0.15 -8.80 -21.18
N LEU A 66 -0.63 -7.58 -20.90
CA LEU A 66 -2.00 -7.33 -20.44
C LEU A 66 -2.97 -7.25 -21.62
N LYS A 67 -3.96 -8.14 -21.64
CA LYS A 67 -5.04 -8.11 -22.65
C LYS A 67 -6.07 -7.04 -22.25
N VAL A 68 -6.30 -6.08 -23.16
CA VAL A 68 -7.27 -4.99 -23.00
C VAL A 68 -8.14 -4.94 -24.26
N GLY A 69 -9.40 -5.35 -24.16
CA GLY A 69 -10.26 -5.55 -25.32
C GLY A 69 -9.66 -6.57 -26.30
N SER A 70 -9.45 -6.17 -27.56
CA SER A 70 -8.83 -7.01 -28.60
C SER A 70 -7.30 -6.87 -28.68
N ARG A 71 -6.70 -5.98 -27.90
CA ARG A 71 -5.26 -5.66 -27.96
C ARG A 71 -4.52 -6.24 -26.75
N THR A 72 -3.24 -6.54 -26.95
CA THR A 72 -2.34 -6.95 -25.86
C THR A 72 -1.23 -5.92 -25.70
N HIS A 73 -1.08 -5.40 -24.50
CA HIS A 73 -0.10 -4.36 -24.14
C HIS A 73 1.04 -4.95 -23.34
N ARG A 74 2.28 -4.58 -23.69
CA ARG A 74 3.42 -4.77 -22.81
C ARG A 74 3.36 -3.71 -21.71
N LEU A 75 3.45 -4.13 -20.46
CA LEU A 75 3.47 -3.20 -19.33
C LEU A 75 4.86 -2.63 -19.11
N ARG A 76 4.94 -1.33 -18.79
CA ARG A 76 6.17 -0.67 -18.32
C ARG A 76 5.87 0.15 -17.07
N PHE A 77 6.57 -0.14 -15.99
CA PHE A 77 6.50 0.62 -14.74
C PHE A 77 7.60 1.68 -14.70
N VAL A 78 7.21 2.95 -14.52
CA VAL A 78 8.12 4.11 -14.48
C VAL A 78 8.06 4.71 -13.10
N MET A 79 9.08 4.44 -12.26
CA MET A 79 9.14 4.88 -10.87
C MET A 79 9.92 6.18 -10.72
N LEU A 80 9.37 7.17 -9.97
CA LEU A 80 10.00 8.44 -9.64
C LEU A 80 10.06 8.64 -8.12
N ASP A 81 11.13 9.29 -7.65
CA ASP A 81 11.36 9.63 -6.25
C ASP A 81 10.54 10.87 -5.85
N ASP A 82 9.79 10.79 -4.75
CA ASP A 82 9.05 11.90 -4.14
C ASP A 82 9.76 12.51 -2.93
N GLN A 83 10.88 11.92 -2.50
CA GLN A 83 11.65 12.33 -1.31
C GLN A 83 10.79 12.43 -0.03
N TYR A 84 9.62 11.76 -0.02
CA TYR A 84 8.60 11.83 1.03
C TYR A 84 8.06 13.25 1.29
N THR A 85 8.02 14.10 0.28
CA THR A 85 7.59 15.52 0.39
C THR A 85 6.40 15.83 -0.53
N ALA A 86 5.63 16.87 -0.16
CA ALA A 86 4.54 17.35 -1.02
C ALA A 86 5.07 17.88 -2.36
N ALA A 87 6.16 18.65 -2.33
CA ALA A 87 6.80 19.17 -3.53
C ALA A 87 7.32 18.07 -4.44
N GLY A 88 7.99 17.06 -3.87
CA GLY A 88 8.48 15.89 -4.60
C GLY A 88 7.34 15.08 -5.23
N GLY A 89 6.28 14.79 -4.46
CA GLY A 89 5.10 14.08 -4.96
C GLY A 89 4.44 14.80 -6.14
N ARG A 90 4.28 16.14 -6.04
CA ARG A 90 3.75 16.95 -7.13
C ARG A 90 4.65 16.93 -8.37
N THR A 91 5.95 17.17 -8.19
CA THR A 91 6.92 17.17 -9.31
C THR A 91 6.96 15.82 -10.02
N ALA A 92 6.97 14.72 -9.26
CA ALA A 92 6.94 13.38 -9.82
C ALA A 92 5.65 13.13 -10.62
N ALA A 93 4.49 13.52 -10.09
CA ALA A 93 3.21 13.40 -10.78
C ALA A 93 3.18 14.22 -12.09
N GLU A 94 3.60 15.48 -12.05
CA GLU A 94 3.66 16.35 -13.24
C GLU A 94 4.59 15.75 -14.33
N ARG A 95 5.73 15.16 -13.95
CA ARG A 95 6.62 14.48 -14.90
C ARG A 95 5.98 13.23 -15.52
N LEU A 96 5.33 12.40 -14.72
CA LEU A 96 4.64 11.21 -15.21
C LEU A 96 3.51 11.58 -16.19
N ILE A 97 2.74 12.61 -15.87
CA ILE A 97 1.64 13.08 -16.71
C ILE A 97 2.17 13.73 -18.00
N ASN A 98 3.09 14.67 -17.88
CA ASN A 98 3.48 15.53 -19.00
C ASN A 98 4.52 14.90 -19.92
N LEU A 99 5.46 14.10 -19.38
CA LEU A 99 6.54 13.50 -20.16
C LEU A 99 6.27 12.03 -20.50
N GLU A 100 5.83 11.24 -19.51
CA GLU A 100 5.57 9.81 -19.72
C GLU A 100 4.16 9.54 -20.27
N LYS A 101 3.24 10.52 -20.17
CA LYS A 101 1.84 10.43 -20.63
C LYS A 101 1.07 9.27 -19.98
N VAL A 102 1.26 9.07 -18.68
CA VAL A 102 0.58 8.00 -17.95
C VAL A 102 -0.86 8.39 -17.61
N HIS A 103 -1.75 7.41 -17.60
CA HIS A 103 -3.14 7.54 -17.15
C HIS A 103 -3.35 6.96 -15.74
N PHE A 104 -2.37 6.25 -15.21
CA PHE A 104 -2.43 5.51 -13.96
C PHE A 104 -1.14 5.69 -13.16
N VAL A 105 -1.29 5.96 -11.86
CA VAL A 105 -0.17 6.10 -10.91
C VAL A 105 -0.41 5.17 -9.73
N ILE A 106 0.60 4.40 -9.36
CA ILE A 106 0.66 3.60 -8.14
C ILE A 106 1.65 4.27 -7.18
N GLY A 107 1.20 4.57 -5.97
CA GLY A 107 1.88 5.44 -5.03
C GLY A 107 1.24 6.85 -5.04
N PRO A 108 1.75 7.77 -4.18
CA PRO A 108 2.83 7.58 -3.21
C PRO A 108 2.39 6.93 -1.90
N ILE A 109 3.37 6.80 -1.00
CA ILE A 109 3.14 6.51 0.42
C ILE A 109 3.37 7.78 1.25
N GLY A 110 2.53 7.97 2.30
CA GLY A 110 2.62 9.12 3.19
C GLY A 110 1.82 10.33 2.72
N SER A 111 1.11 10.95 3.67
CA SER A 111 0.14 12.01 3.38
C SER A 111 0.74 13.24 2.68
N PRO A 112 1.96 13.72 3.02
CA PRO A 112 2.53 14.86 2.30
C PRO A 112 2.71 14.60 0.81
N ALA A 113 3.38 13.51 0.45
CA ALA A 113 3.64 13.15 -0.95
C ALA A 113 2.34 12.86 -1.72
N VAL A 114 1.36 12.21 -1.08
CA VAL A 114 0.04 11.95 -1.67
C VAL A 114 -0.69 13.26 -1.97
N LEU A 115 -0.77 14.19 -1.01
CA LEU A 115 -1.41 15.49 -1.21
C LEU A 115 -0.75 16.28 -2.35
N GLY A 116 0.59 16.22 -2.43
CA GLY A 116 1.32 16.79 -3.56
C GLY A 116 0.96 16.14 -4.89
N ALA A 117 1.00 14.81 -4.96
CA ALA A 117 0.71 14.06 -6.19
C ALA A 117 -0.72 14.27 -6.69
N ILE A 118 -1.73 14.20 -5.81
CA ILE A 118 -3.14 14.36 -6.20
C ILE A 118 -3.46 15.76 -6.66
N SER A 119 -2.71 16.79 -6.26
CA SER A 119 -2.86 18.15 -6.78
C SER A 119 -2.60 18.24 -8.29
N ALA A 120 -1.82 17.30 -8.85
CA ALA A 120 -1.55 17.20 -10.28
C ALA A 120 -2.38 16.11 -10.97
N THR A 121 -2.52 14.93 -10.34
CA THR A 121 -3.21 13.78 -10.95
C THR A 121 -4.72 13.98 -11.05
N THR A 122 -5.36 14.60 -10.04
CA THR A 122 -6.83 14.78 -10.03
C THR A 122 -7.32 15.67 -11.18
N PRO A 123 -6.78 16.89 -11.43
CA PRO A 123 -7.23 17.71 -12.55
C PRO A 123 -6.88 17.09 -13.90
N ALA A 124 -5.85 16.25 -13.98
CA ALA A 124 -5.47 15.52 -15.19
C ALA A 124 -6.28 14.22 -15.40
N LYS A 125 -7.23 13.91 -14.51
CA LYS A 125 -8.01 12.67 -14.50
C LYS A 125 -7.17 11.40 -14.49
N VAL A 126 -6.00 11.44 -13.85
CA VAL A 126 -5.12 10.28 -13.69
C VAL A 126 -5.52 9.51 -12.42
N ILE A 127 -5.80 8.22 -12.54
CA ILE A 127 -6.12 7.37 -11.39
C ILE A 127 -4.86 7.20 -10.54
N CYS A 128 -4.99 7.46 -9.23
CA CYS A 128 -3.91 7.39 -8.25
C CYS A 128 -4.28 6.41 -7.14
N LEU A 129 -3.53 5.30 -7.04
CA LEU A 129 -3.66 4.32 -5.96
C LEU A 129 -2.57 4.58 -4.92
N HIS A 130 -2.93 4.99 -3.72
CA HIS A 130 -2.00 5.56 -2.74
C HIS A 130 -2.17 5.02 -1.32
N GLN A 131 -1.19 5.33 -0.44
CA GLN A 131 -1.21 5.06 1.00
C GLN A 131 -0.99 6.35 1.82
N GLY A 132 -1.92 7.28 1.74
CA GLY A 132 -1.91 8.47 2.60
C GLY A 132 -3.02 8.39 3.66
N PHE A 133 -2.71 8.66 4.92
CA PHE A 133 -3.68 8.52 6.02
C PHE A 133 -4.59 9.74 6.21
N ALA A 134 -4.13 10.95 5.87
CA ALA A 134 -4.92 12.16 6.08
C ALA A 134 -6.31 12.06 5.43
N SER A 135 -7.35 12.41 6.17
CA SER A 135 -8.74 12.36 5.69
C SER A 135 -8.97 13.23 4.47
N ALA A 136 -8.30 14.39 4.39
CA ALA A 136 -8.42 15.33 3.27
C ALA A 136 -8.10 14.72 1.90
N ILE A 137 -7.38 13.59 1.85
CA ILE A 137 -7.02 12.91 0.59
C ILE A 137 -8.25 12.29 -0.09
N LEU A 138 -9.17 11.72 0.70
CA LEU A 138 -10.42 11.12 0.19
C LEU A 138 -11.65 11.94 0.52
N LYS A 139 -11.61 12.72 1.64
CA LYS A 139 -12.74 13.55 2.04
C LYS A 139 -12.87 14.72 1.06
N ASN A 140 -13.99 14.79 0.37
CA ASN A 140 -13.99 15.57 -0.84
C ASN A 140 -15.30 16.25 -1.17
N ASP A 141 -15.29 17.57 -1.07
CA ASP A 141 -16.35 18.42 -1.61
C ASP A 141 -16.25 18.57 -3.15
N ALA A 142 -15.09 18.28 -3.73
CA ALA A 142 -14.81 18.39 -5.18
C ALA A 142 -14.46 17.06 -5.85
N GLY A 143 -14.58 15.94 -5.12
CA GLY A 143 -14.37 14.62 -5.65
C GLY A 143 -12.91 14.15 -5.62
N ALA A 144 -12.67 13.07 -4.88
CA ALA A 144 -11.50 12.25 -5.12
C ALA A 144 -11.79 11.16 -6.18
N PRO A 145 -12.48 11.47 -7.32
CA PRO A 145 -13.00 10.43 -8.20
C PRO A 145 -11.90 9.54 -8.78
N TYR A 146 -10.65 10.03 -8.76
CA TYR A 146 -9.49 9.30 -9.28
C TYR A 146 -8.50 8.87 -8.19
N ASN A 147 -8.84 9.08 -6.90
CA ASN A 147 -7.95 8.75 -5.78
C ASN A 147 -8.48 7.55 -5.01
N PHE A 148 -7.65 6.51 -4.87
CA PHE A 148 -8.00 5.27 -4.19
C PHE A 148 -6.96 4.95 -3.13
N ARG A 149 -7.39 4.84 -1.87
CA ARG A 149 -6.54 4.40 -0.77
C ARG A 149 -6.56 2.88 -0.68
N ILE A 150 -5.40 2.26 -0.85
CA ILE A 150 -5.25 0.80 -0.97
C ILE A 150 -5.08 0.06 0.36
N ILE A 151 -5.27 0.74 1.49
CA ILE A 151 -5.27 0.19 2.85
C ILE A 151 -6.23 0.99 3.74
N CYS A 152 -6.49 0.50 4.97
CA CYS A 152 -7.20 1.28 5.99
C CYS A 152 -6.39 2.50 6.47
N SER A 153 -7.07 3.54 6.91
CA SER A 153 -6.46 4.71 7.54
C SER A 153 -6.46 4.59 9.06
N THR A 154 -5.79 5.52 9.73
CA THR A 154 -5.68 5.55 11.19
C THR A 154 -7.04 5.66 11.89
N VAL A 155 -8.05 6.25 11.26
CA VAL A 155 -9.40 6.32 11.86
C VAL A 155 -10.04 4.94 12.01
N GLU A 156 -9.65 3.96 11.18
CA GLU A 156 -10.15 2.58 11.25
C GLU A 156 -9.23 1.69 12.07
N PHE A 157 -7.91 1.66 11.77
CA PHE A 157 -7.01 0.76 12.47
C PHE A 157 -6.56 1.27 13.84
N GLY A 158 -6.46 2.58 14.05
CA GLY A 158 -5.94 3.17 15.29
C GLY A 158 -6.77 2.78 16.52
N PRO A 159 -8.08 3.03 16.58
CA PRO A 159 -8.91 2.59 17.69
C PRO A 159 -8.84 1.09 17.96
N ALA A 160 -8.84 0.26 16.90
CA ALA A 160 -8.77 -1.19 17.03
C ALA A 160 -7.42 -1.68 17.61
N MET A 161 -6.31 -1.02 17.27
CA MET A 161 -5.02 -1.28 17.88
C MET A 161 -4.97 -0.87 19.35
N VAL A 162 -5.50 0.32 19.67
CA VAL A 162 -5.57 0.82 21.05
C VAL A 162 -6.47 -0.09 21.91
N ASP A 163 -7.56 -0.59 21.38
CA ASP A 163 -8.44 -1.57 22.06
C ASP A 163 -7.69 -2.85 22.39
N TRP A 164 -6.95 -3.38 21.42
CA TRP A 164 -6.11 -4.55 21.63
C TRP A 164 -5.02 -4.30 22.68
N LEU A 165 -4.32 -3.17 22.59
CA LEU A 165 -3.29 -2.79 23.57
C LEU A 165 -3.87 -2.69 24.98
N HIS A 166 -4.99 -2.00 25.15
CA HIS A 166 -5.66 -1.84 26.44
C HIS A 166 -6.01 -3.18 27.09
N THR A 167 -6.44 -4.14 26.27
CA THR A 167 -6.82 -5.49 26.74
C THR A 167 -5.60 -6.34 27.07
N ASN A 168 -4.53 -6.28 26.28
CA ASN A 168 -3.40 -7.19 26.38
C ASN A 168 -2.23 -6.63 27.21
N LEU A 169 -2.16 -5.30 27.37
CA LEU A 169 -1.15 -4.61 28.17
C LEU A 169 -1.80 -3.63 29.17
N PRO A 170 -2.60 -4.15 30.12
CA PRO A 170 -3.40 -3.31 31.04
C PRO A 170 -2.55 -2.47 32.00
N GLN A 171 -1.25 -2.76 32.12
CA GLN A 171 -0.28 -1.96 32.88
C GLN A 171 0.05 -0.63 32.21
N VAL A 172 -0.15 -0.48 30.90
CA VAL A 172 0.12 0.77 30.18
C VAL A 172 -0.94 1.82 30.56
N LYS A 173 -0.51 2.93 31.15
CA LYS A 173 -1.36 4.04 31.60
C LYS A 173 -0.98 5.37 30.97
N LYS A 174 0.29 5.55 30.59
CA LYS A 174 0.81 6.78 30.00
C LYS A 174 1.55 6.49 28.69
N VAL A 175 1.10 7.11 27.62
CA VAL A 175 1.61 6.90 26.26
C VAL A 175 2.27 8.17 25.75
N ALA A 176 3.49 8.06 25.27
CA ALA A 176 4.13 9.11 24.49
C ALA A 176 3.95 8.84 22.99
N LEU A 177 3.34 9.79 22.30
CA LEU A 177 3.17 9.78 20.84
C LEU A 177 4.35 10.52 20.20
N VAL A 178 5.16 9.81 19.42
CA VAL A 178 6.30 10.37 18.69
C VAL A 178 6.00 10.33 17.21
N ALA A 179 5.83 11.47 16.57
CA ALA A 179 5.39 11.55 15.19
C ALA A 179 6.16 12.63 14.39
N PRO A 180 6.24 12.49 13.06
CA PRO A 180 6.78 13.54 12.22
C PRO A 180 5.87 14.77 12.21
N ASN A 181 6.45 15.96 12.15
CA ASN A 181 5.74 17.24 12.04
C ASN A 181 5.37 17.51 10.56
N ASP A 182 4.51 16.69 10.02
CA ASP A 182 3.99 16.82 8.66
C ASP A 182 2.49 16.48 8.58
N ALA A 183 1.92 16.49 7.37
CA ALA A 183 0.50 16.18 7.18
C ALA A 183 0.10 14.79 7.68
N THR A 184 1.04 13.83 7.77
CA THR A 184 0.77 12.52 8.37
C THR A 184 0.62 12.65 9.89
N GLY A 185 1.65 13.15 10.57
CA GLY A 185 1.66 13.26 12.02
C GLY A 185 0.55 14.19 12.55
N GLN A 186 0.33 15.32 11.89
CA GLN A 186 -0.73 16.26 12.24
C GLN A 186 -2.14 15.65 12.18
N PHE A 187 -2.36 14.64 11.33
CA PHE A 187 -3.61 13.91 11.27
C PHE A 187 -3.66 12.73 12.24
N VAL A 188 -2.58 11.94 12.33
CA VAL A 188 -2.55 10.67 13.05
C VAL A 188 -2.52 10.89 14.56
N VAL A 189 -1.75 11.87 15.04
CA VAL A 189 -1.57 12.16 16.48
C VAL A 189 -2.90 12.45 17.19
N PRO A 190 -3.73 13.41 16.75
CA PRO A 190 -5.00 13.68 17.44
C PRO A 190 -5.97 12.49 17.40
N THR A 191 -5.95 11.71 16.31
CA THR A 191 -6.77 10.50 16.18
C THR A 191 -6.40 9.46 17.24
N LEU A 192 -5.10 9.16 17.38
CA LEU A 192 -4.62 8.18 18.36
C LEU A 192 -4.69 8.71 19.79
N ALA A 193 -4.37 9.98 20.03
CA ALA A 193 -4.51 10.59 21.36
C ALA A 193 -5.95 10.49 21.85
N SER A 194 -6.93 10.69 20.96
CA SER A 194 -8.35 10.50 21.28
C SER A 194 -8.67 9.05 21.63
N ALA A 195 -8.16 8.09 20.86
CA ALA A 195 -8.36 6.67 21.12
C ALA A 195 -7.77 6.22 22.47
N TYR A 196 -6.52 6.65 22.78
CA TYR A 196 -5.91 6.38 24.08
C TYR A 196 -6.67 7.00 25.25
N LYS A 197 -7.10 8.26 25.11
CA LYS A 197 -7.91 8.94 26.14
C LYS A 197 -9.24 8.26 26.37
N ALA A 198 -9.89 7.75 25.33
CA ALA A 198 -11.14 6.98 25.44
C ALA A 198 -10.99 5.70 26.28
N LYS A 199 -9.76 5.18 26.42
CA LYS A 199 -9.41 4.05 27.30
C LYS A 199 -8.83 4.47 28.66
N GLY A 200 -8.90 5.75 29.00
CA GLY A 200 -8.40 6.29 30.27
C GLY A 200 -6.86 6.41 30.35
N MET A 201 -6.17 6.35 29.23
CA MET A 201 -4.70 6.50 29.19
C MET A 201 -4.32 7.97 29.06
N GLY A 202 -3.31 8.43 29.81
CA GLY A 202 -2.67 9.74 29.63
C GLY A 202 -1.82 9.75 28.37
N THR A 203 -1.79 10.87 27.67
CA THR A 203 -0.97 11.02 26.44
C THR A 203 -0.04 12.22 26.54
N TRP A 204 1.18 12.04 26.06
CA TRP A 204 2.17 13.10 25.82
C TRP A 204 2.57 13.05 24.35
N THR A 205 2.74 14.19 23.69
CA THR A 205 3.07 14.24 22.27
C THR A 205 4.34 15.03 22.03
N GLU A 206 5.24 14.48 21.25
CA GLU A 206 6.38 15.16 20.66
C GLU A 206 6.37 14.96 19.14
N MET A 207 6.58 16.06 18.42
CA MET A 207 6.70 16.03 16.96
C MET A 207 8.09 16.50 16.55
N PHE A 208 8.59 15.94 15.44
CA PHE A 208 9.93 16.23 14.93
C PHE A 208 9.91 16.41 13.41
N ASP A 209 10.86 17.16 12.89
CA ASP A 209 11.05 17.31 11.46
C ASP A 209 11.77 16.08 10.87
N ARG A 210 11.29 15.56 9.75
CA ARG A 210 11.90 14.37 9.10
C ARG A 210 13.36 14.64 8.77
N GLY A 211 14.17 13.60 8.94
CA GLY A 211 15.62 13.68 8.76
C GLY A 211 16.38 13.97 10.05
N LEU A 212 15.68 14.16 11.19
CA LEU A 212 16.32 14.25 12.50
C LEU A 212 17.10 12.96 12.77
N GLN A 213 18.37 13.11 13.20
CA GLN A 213 19.25 11.97 13.51
C GLN A 213 19.40 11.74 15.01
N GLU A 214 19.19 12.77 15.82
CA GLU A 214 19.39 12.74 17.25
C GLU A 214 18.06 12.98 17.99
N PHE A 215 17.50 11.92 18.54
CA PHE A 215 16.22 11.92 19.25
C PHE A 215 16.37 11.94 20.77
N THR A 216 17.59 11.81 21.31
CA THR A 216 17.84 11.73 22.76
C THR A 216 17.20 12.86 23.55
N PRO A 217 17.29 14.16 23.14
CA PRO A 217 16.64 15.23 23.87
C PRO A 217 15.13 15.12 23.98
N LEU A 218 14.48 14.73 22.87
CA LEU A 218 13.04 14.50 22.78
C LEU A 218 12.62 13.32 23.67
N LEU A 219 13.32 12.19 23.56
CA LEU A 219 13.06 10.99 24.34
C LEU A 219 13.26 11.20 25.83
N THR A 220 14.29 11.99 26.23
CA THR A 220 14.55 12.35 27.65
C THR A 220 13.38 13.14 28.22
N ARG A 221 12.85 14.14 27.50
CA ARG A 221 11.65 14.88 27.94
C ARG A 221 10.44 13.97 28.15
N MET A 222 10.22 13.02 27.24
CA MET A 222 9.13 12.07 27.35
C MET A 222 9.29 11.12 28.55
N MET A 223 10.49 10.60 28.77
CA MET A 223 10.80 9.74 29.91
C MET A 223 10.57 10.46 31.23
N ALA A 224 10.87 11.76 31.30
CA ALA A 224 10.64 12.59 32.50
C ALA A 224 9.14 12.70 32.86
N GLN A 225 8.22 12.43 31.91
CA GLN A 225 6.78 12.36 32.18
C GLN A 225 6.35 11.02 32.79
N GLY A 226 7.24 10.06 32.93
CA GLY A 226 6.95 8.72 33.45
C GLY A 226 6.03 7.92 32.52
N VAL A 227 6.32 7.95 31.23
CA VAL A 227 5.55 7.20 30.22
C VAL A 227 5.89 5.71 30.26
N ASP A 228 4.87 4.88 30.07
CA ASP A 228 4.97 3.41 30.08
C ASP A 228 5.20 2.86 28.67
N LEU A 229 4.78 3.62 27.65
CA LEU A 229 4.81 3.21 26.25
C LEU A 229 5.25 4.39 25.35
N LEU A 230 6.14 4.09 24.41
CA LEU A 230 6.42 4.96 23.26
C LEU A 230 5.66 4.44 22.03
N ASP A 231 4.75 5.25 21.50
CA ASP A 231 4.11 4.98 20.21
C ASP A 231 4.83 5.75 19.10
N LEU A 232 5.57 5.02 18.28
CA LEU A 232 6.34 5.55 17.14
C LEU A 232 5.41 5.74 15.91
N ASN A 233 4.38 6.45 16.15
CA ASN A 233 3.24 6.71 15.32
C ASN A 233 3.59 7.11 13.88
N SER A 234 3.35 6.20 12.92
CA SER A 234 3.53 6.46 11.47
C SER A 234 4.92 6.99 11.07
N ASN A 235 5.94 6.72 11.86
CA ASN A 235 7.32 7.05 11.52
C ASN A 235 7.82 6.18 10.37
N SER A 236 8.76 6.71 9.61
CA SER A 236 9.44 5.95 8.58
C SER A 236 10.31 4.84 9.21
N PRO A 237 10.62 3.75 8.48
CA PRO A 237 11.48 2.70 9.01
C PRO A 237 12.81 3.22 9.54
N GLY A 238 13.45 4.15 8.84
CA GLY A 238 14.72 4.76 9.26
C GLY A 238 14.60 5.53 10.57
N ASP A 239 13.58 6.40 10.71
CA ASP A 239 13.31 7.15 11.93
C ASP A 239 13.02 6.21 13.10
N SER A 240 12.20 5.17 12.86
CA SER A 240 11.82 4.20 13.90
C SER A 240 13.03 3.40 14.42
N VAL A 241 13.94 2.99 13.54
CA VAL A 241 15.20 2.33 13.95
C VAL A 241 16.01 3.23 14.88
N LEU A 242 16.16 4.52 14.55
CA LEU A 242 16.89 5.48 15.39
C LEU A 242 16.19 5.69 16.74
N LEU A 243 14.88 5.89 16.72
CA LEU A 243 14.06 6.05 17.94
C LEU A 243 14.16 4.84 18.87
N VAL A 244 14.03 3.62 18.36
CA VAL A 244 14.17 2.39 19.16
C VAL A 244 15.57 2.31 19.77
N LYS A 245 16.62 2.50 18.98
CA LYS A 245 18.01 2.42 19.44
C LYS A 245 18.28 3.44 20.52
N GLN A 246 17.97 4.70 20.28
CA GLN A 246 18.27 5.79 21.22
C GLN A 246 17.41 5.69 22.48
N ALA A 247 16.14 5.32 22.40
CA ALA A 247 15.30 5.09 23.57
C ALA A 247 15.91 4.00 24.49
N ARG A 248 16.32 2.87 23.92
CA ARG A 248 16.95 1.79 24.69
C ARG A 248 18.32 2.18 25.27
N GLN A 249 19.12 2.94 24.51
CA GLN A 249 20.44 3.43 24.94
C GLN A 249 20.37 4.37 26.14
N ILE A 250 19.36 5.26 26.20
CA ILE A 250 19.14 6.14 27.34
C ILE A 250 18.38 5.47 28.50
N GLY A 251 18.09 4.17 28.39
CA GLY A 251 17.56 3.38 29.50
C GLY A 251 16.04 3.24 29.52
N PHE A 252 15.29 3.61 28.48
CA PHE A 252 13.86 3.33 28.42
C PHE A 252 13.60 1.83 28.43
N ARG A 253 12.78 1.34 29.39
CA ARG A 253 12.44 -0.10 29.58
C ARG A 253 10.95 -0.37 29.32
N GLY A 254 10.14 0.65 29.07
CA GLY A 254 8.74 0.51 28.74
C GLY A 254 8.51 -0.13 27.36
N THR A 255 7.27 -0.32 27.02
CA THR A 255 6.88 -0.85 25.71
C THR A 255 7.19 0.16 24.61
N ILE A 256 7.74 -0.32 23.49
CA ILE A 256 7.84 0.47 22.25
C ILE A 256 6.98 -0.23 21.21
N TRP A 257 6.07 0.51 20.63
CA TRP A 257 5.29 0.00 19.51
C TRP A 257 5.04 1.06 18.44
N GLN A 258 4.52 0.65 17.31
CA GLN A 258 4.29 1.54 16.18
C GLN A 258 2.89 1.32 15.61
N VAL A 259 2.03 2.34 15.67
CA VAL A 259 0.71 2.36 15.07
C VAL A 259 0.78 3.00 13.69
N GLY A 260 0.73 2.15 12.64
CA GLY A 260 0.94 2.59 11.26
C GLY A 260 2.41 2.70 10.87
N GLY A 261 2.68 2.48 9.58
CA GLY A 261 4.05 2.47 9.07
C GLY A 261 4.79 1.18 9.37
N PRO A 262 4.44 0.05 8.72
CA PRO A 262 5.03 -1.26 9.01
C PRO A 262 6.53 -1.27 8.72
N ALA A 263 7.29 -1.77 9.69
CA ALA A 263 8.75 -1.79 9.64
C ALA A 263 9.36 -2.84 10.57
N VAL A 264 8.60 -3.86 11.01
CA VAL A 264 9.07 -4.81 12.03
C VAL A 264 10.39 -5.48 11.64
N GLU A 265 10.55 -5.89 10.40
CA GLU A 265 11.79 -6.53 9.93
C GLU A 265 12.96 -5.55 9.82
N GLU A 266 12.72 -4.33 9.35
CA GLU A 266 13.75 -3.29 9.32
C GLU A 266 14.25 -2.96 10.73
N ILE A 267 13.35 -2.86 11.70
CA ILE A 267 13.68 -2.59 13.10
C ILE A 267 14.42 -3.80 13.70
N ARG A 268 13.93 -5.03 13.48
CA ARG A 268 14.57 -6.27 13.93
C ARG A 268 16.03 -6.36 13.47
N VAL A 269 16.26 -6.16 12.18
CA VAL A 269 17.59 -6.28 11.58
C VAL A 269 18.51 -5.13 11.99
N ASN A 270 18.03 -3.88 11.96
CA ASN A 270 18.89 -2.72 12.12
C ASN A 270 19.04 -2.23 13.57
N ALA A 271 18.09 -2.52 14.47
CA ALA A 271 18.24 -2.24 15.89
C ALA A 271 18.75 -3.46 16.68
N GLY A 272 18.70 -4.67 16.08
CA GLY A 272 19.22 -5.91 16.68
C GLY A 272 18.61 -6.17 18.06
N PRO A 273 19.43 -6.52 19.08
CA PRO A 273 18.91 -6.84 20.42
C PRO A 273 18.13 -5.69 21.09
N LEU A 274 18.31 -4.44 20.66
CA LEU A 274 17.58 -3.29 21.18
C LEU A 274 16.12 -3.26 20.73
N ALA A 275 15.77 -4.06 19.70
CA ALA A 275 14.41 -4.22 19.22
C ALA A 275 13.56 -5.21 20.02
N GLU A 276 14.13 -5.92 21.01
CA GLU A 276 13.39 -6.91 21.80
C GLU A 276 12.14 -6.30 22.44
N GLY A 277 10.99 -6.96 22.28
CA GLY A 277 9.70 -6.49 22.77
C GLY A 277 9.07 -5.35 21.95
N PHE A 278 9.65 -4.98 20.82
CA PHE A 278 9.02 -4.02 19.91
C PHE A 278 7.79 -4.64 19.25
N MET A 279 6.70 -3.88 19.18
CA MET A 279 5.46 -4.30 18.49
C MET A 279 5.12 -3.32 17.37
N SER A 280 4.58 -3.84 16.28
CA SER A 280 4.27 -3.07 15.09
C SER A 280 2.92 -3.44 14.48
N TRP A 281 2.26 -2.45 13.90
CA TRP A 281 1.21 -2.67 12.91
C TRP A 281 1.85 -3.19 11.63
N GLU A 282 1.35 -4.31 11.13
CA GLU A 282 1.79 -4.91 9.89
C GLU A 282 0.62 -5.08 8.92
N VAL A 283 0.88 -4.99 7.63
CA VAL A 283 -0.15 -5.00 6.58
C VAL A 283 -0.20 -6.31 5.81
N PHE A 284 0.66 -7.27 6.17
CA PHE A 284 0.71 -8.57 5.51
C PHE A 284 1.31 -9.65 6.41
N ASP A 285 0.78 -10.86 6.28
CA ASP A 285 1.27 -12.05 6.99
C ASP A 285 2.10 -12.94 6.05
N PHE A 286 3.41 -12.90 6.21
CA PHE A 286 4.34 -13.74 5.45
C PHE A 286 4.37 -15.20 5.90
N THR A 287 3.69 -15.58 6.99
CA THR A 287 3.64 -16.98 7.45
C THR A 287 2.63 -17.80 6.66
N SER A 288 1.69 -17.17 6.00
CA SER A 288 0.73 -17.84 5.11
C SER A 288 1.41 -18.47 3.87
N PRO A 289 0.84 -19.55 3.27
CA PRO A 289 1.41 -20.15 2.06
C PRO A 289 1.60 -19.14 0.91
N ALA A 290 0.62 -18.25 0.69
CA ALA A 290 0.73 -17.19 -0.32
C ALA A 290 1.82 -16.18 0.03
N GLY A 291 1.95 -15.83 1.31
CA GLY A 291 3.00 -14.95 1.82
C GLY A 291 4.40 -15.53 1.64
N GLN A 292 4.58 -16.80 1.94
CA GLN A 292 5.85 -17.50 1.75
C GLN A 292 6.23 -17.59 0.26
N ALA A 293 5.28 -17.90 -0.62
CA ALA A 293 5.49 -17.93 -2.06
C ALA A 293 5.90 -16.54 -2.60
N PHE A 294 5.19 -15.47 -2.17
CA PHE A 294 5.53 -14.10 -2.53
C PHE A 294 6.94 -13.72 -2.05
N ALA A 295 7.26 -13.98 -0.78
CA ALA A 295 8.57 -13.67 -0.22
C ALA A 295 9.71 -14.41 -0.94
N THR A 296 9.48 -15.66 -1.34
CA THR A 296 10.42 -16.47 -2.12
C THR A 296 10.67 -15.85 -3.50
N ALA A 297 9.61 -15.52 -4.24
CA ALA A 297 9.71 -14.89 -5.56
C ALA A 297 10.39 -13.51 -5.47
N TYR A 298 10.07 -12.73 -4.44
CA TYR A 298 10.69 -11.43 -4.20
C TYR A 298 12.18 -11.56 -3.93
N ARG A 299 12.60 -12.44 -2.99
CA ARG A 299 14.01 -12.63 -2.61
C ARG A 299 14.87 -13.23 -3.72
N ALA A 300 14.28 -14.00 -4.62
CA ALA A 300 14.98 -14.52 -5.79
C ALA A 300 15.51 -13.40 -6.69
N ARG A 301 14.87 -12.21 -6.68
CA ARG A 301 15.28 -11.04 -7.46
C ARG A 301 16.01 -9.99 -6.62
N TRP A 302 15.56 -9.78 -5.38
CA TRP A 302 16.08 -8.77 -4.46
C TRP A 302 16.36 -9.40 -3.10
N PRO A 303 17.58 -9.88 -2.88
CA PRO A 303 17.98 -10.45 -1.59
C PRO A 303 17.79 -9.46 -0.43
N GLY A 304 17.47 -9.99 0.76
CA GLY A 304 17.33 -9.20 1.98
C GLY A 304 15.89 -9.10 2.48
N ILE A 305 15.58 -7.96 3.14
CA ILE A 305 14.29 -7.72 3.78
C ILE A 305 13.16 -7.61 2.75
N VAL A 306 12.05 -8.27 3.03
CA VAL A 306 10.79 -8.09 2.30
C VAL A 306 9.87 -7.26 3.19
N ASN A 307 9.75 -5.97 2.88
CA ASN A 307 8.85 -5.10 3.61
C ASN A 307 7.38 -5.46 3.34
N ALA A 308 6.53 -5.42 4.36
CA ALA A 308 5.12 -5.81 4.29
C ALA A 308 4.26 -4.95 3.33
N HIS A 309 4.75 -3.80 2.92
CA HIS A 309 4.09 -3.02 1.87
C HIS A 309 4.25 -3.62 0.46
N ALA A 310 5.27 -4.42 0.19
CA ALA A 310 5.48 -4.96 -1.16
C ALA A 310 4.28 -5.80 -1.66
N PRO A 311 3.70 -6.74 -0.89
CA PRO A 311 2.49 -7.45 -1.30
C PRO A 311 1.25 -6.54 -1.41
N VAL A 312 1.15 -5.46 -0.63
CA VAL A 312 0.05 -4.48 -0.74
C VAL A 312 0.12 -3.74 -2.08
N TRP A 313 1.31 -3.34 -2.51
CA TRP A 313 1.50 -2.67 -3.80
C TRP A 313 1.33 -3.62 -4.98
N TYR A 314 1.74 -4.88 -4.84
CA TYR A 314 1.42 -5.94 -5.80
C TYR A 314 -0.09 -6.08 -5.97
N ASN A 315 -0.84 -6.16 -4.86
CA ASN A 315 -2.29 -6.24 -4.84
C ASN A 315 -2.96 -5.01 -5.49
N ALA A 316 -2.46 -3.81 -5.20
CA ALA A 316 -2.97 -2.58 -5.84
C ALA A 316 -2.78 -2.60 -7.36
N ALA A 317 -1.62 -3.04 -7.83
CA ALA A 317 -1.34 -3.21 -9.25
C ALA A 317 -2.24 -4.30 -9.88
N GLU A 318 -2.47 -5.43 -9.19
CA GLU A 318 -3.38 -6.49 -9.63
C GLU A 318 -4.80 -5.95 -9.84
N MET A 319 -5.32 -5.19 -8.86
CA MET A 319 -6.63 -4.56 -8.95
C MET A 319 -6.73 -3.56 -10.09
N LEU A 320 -5.71 -2.72 -10.27
CA LEU A 320 -5.66 -1.75 -11.37
C LEU A 320 -5.66 -2.46 -12.73
N PHE A 321 -4.85 -3.49 -12.91
CA PHE A 321 -4.76 -4.23 -14.18
C PHE A 321 -6.05 -5.00 -14.47
N GLU A 322 -6.70 -5.55 -13.46
CA GLU A 322 -8.02 -6.16 -13.61
C GLU A 322 -9.08 -5.12 -14.00
N ALA A 323 -9.06 -3.92 -13.39
CA ALA A 323 -9.96 -2.84 -13.76
C ALA A 323 -9.75 -2.39 -15.22
N ILE A 324 -8.52 -2.22 -15.67
CA ILE A 324 -8.17 -1.90 -17.07
C ILE A 324 -8.68 -3.01 -18.00
N ARG A 325 -8.51 -4.27 -17.64
CA ARG A 325 -9.00 -5.42 -18.41
C ARG A 325 -10.52 -5.42 -18.53
N ARG A 326 -11.24 -5.18 -17.44
CA ARG A 326 -12.72 -5.12 -17.41
C ARG A 326 -13.25 -3.92 -18.19
N ALA A 327 -12.62 -2.77 -18.07
CA ALA A 327 -13.00 -1.57 -18.82
C ALA A 327 -12.78 -1.73 -20.34
N GLY A 328 -11.91 -2.64 -20.77
CA GLY A 328 -11.58 -2.83 -22.18
C GLY A 328 -10.82 -1.67 -22.82
N THR A 329 -10.30 -0.75 -22.00
CA THR A 329 -9.56 0.43 -22.45
C THR A 329 -8.36 0.70 -21.52
N ALA A 330 -7.26 1.19 -22.11
CA ALA A 330 -6.04 1.56 -21.41
C ALA A 330 -5.85 3.08 -21.28
N SER A 331 -6.83 3.88 -21.72
CA SER A 331 -6.72 5.34 -21.74
C SER A 331 -7.96 6.10 -21.24
N ASP A 332 -9.14 5.48 -21.28
CA ASP A 332 -10.36 6.07 -20.72
C ASP A 332 -10.40 5.83 -19.22
N THR A 333 -9.90 6.79 -18.45
CA THR A 333 -9.79 6.70 -17.00
C THR A 333 -11.15 6.72 -16.29
N ASP A 334 -12.20 7.29 -16.90
CA ASP A 334 -13.55 7.25 -16.32
C ASP A 334 -14.13 5.84 -16.36
N GLN A 335 -13.92 5.09 -17.46
CA GLN A 335 -14.33 3.69 -17.57
C GLN A 335 -13.49 2.80 -16.63
N VAL A 336 -12.17 3.02 -16.56
CA VAL A 336 -11.30 2.24 -15.66
C VAL A 336 -11.65 2.52 -14.21
N ARG A 337 -11.95 3.77 -13.83
CA ARG A 337 -12.43 4.12 -12.49
C ARG A 337 -13.71 3.35 -12.13
N ALA A 338 -14.71 3.38 -13.00
CA ALA A 338 -15.97 2.65 -12.77
C ALA A 338 -15.73 1.14 -12.62
N ALA A 339 -14.82 0.57 -13.42
CA ALA A 339 -14.43 -0.82 -13.29
C ALA A 339 -13.68 -1.12 -11.98
N LEU A 340 -12.82 -0.20 -11.51
CA LEU A 340 -12.09 -0.31 -10.24
C LEU A 340 -13.05 -0.24 -9.03
N GLU A 341 -14.00 0.69 -9.05
CA GLU A 341 -15.09 0.80 -8.06
C GLU A 341 -15.94 -0.48 -8.02
N GLY A 342 -16.11 -1.15 -9.15
CA GLY A 342 -16.85 -2.40 -9.30
C GLY A 342 -16.09 -3.67 -8.88
N LEU A 343 -14.91 -3.57 -8.27
CA LEU A 343 -14.12 -4.73 -7.82
C LEU A 343 -14.52 -5.26 -6.44
N ASP A 344 -15.67 -4.86 -5.89
CA ASP A 344 -16.17 -5.43 -4.64
C ASP A 344 -16.31 -6.96 -4.74
N GLY A 345 -15.69 -7.68 -3.79
CA GLY A 345 -15.66 -9.13 -3.77
C GLY A 345 -14.71 -9.79 -4.78
N TYR A 346 -13.89 -9.01 -5.47
CA TYR A 346 -12.84 -9.56 -6.32
C TYR A 346 -11.82 -10.34 -5.49
N GLU A 347 -11.47 -11.54 -5.99
CA GLU A 347 -10.51 -12.43 -5.34
C GLU A 347 -9.11 -12.12 -5.84
N THR A 348 -8.27 -11.55 -4.99
CA THR A 348 -6.87 -11.25 -5.29
C THR A 348 -5.96 -12.40 -4.86
N LYS A 349 -4.79 -12.50 -5.49
CA LYS A 349 -3.81 -13.57 -5.18
C LYS A 349 -3.35 -13.58 -3.73
N LEU A 350 -3.19 -12.41 -3.11
CA LEU A 350 -2.50 -12.27 -1.83
C LEU A 350 -3.43 -11.98 -0.65
N PHE A 351 -4.54 -11.28 -0.87
CA PHE A 351 -5.44 -10.84 0.19
C PHE A 351 -6.82 -11.51 0.15
N GLY A 352 -7.05 -12.41 -0.80
CA GLY A 352 -8.35 -13.01 -1.00
C GLY A 352 -9.38 -11.96 -1.47
N ARG A 353 -10.62 -12.07 -0.99
CA ARG A 353 -11.68 -11.15 -1.37
C ARG A 353 -11.45 -9.75 -0.81
N VAL A 354 -11.46 -8.77 -1.69
CA VAL A 354 -11.32 -7.35 -1.35
C VAL A 354 -12.65 -6.62 -1.47
N ALA A 355 -12.78 -5.52 -0.72
CA ALA A 355 -13.96 -4.66 -0.76
C ALA A 355 -13.55 -3.19 -0.59
N TRP A 356 -14.28 -2.31 -1.26
CA TRP A 356 -14.18 -0.87 -1.08
C TRP A 356 -15.12 -0.41 0.04
N GLY A 357 -14.62 0.42 0.93
CA GLY A 357 -15.37 1.08 2.00
C GLY A 357 -15.01 2.55 2.11
N GLY A 358 -15.38 3.19 3.22
CA GLY A 358 -15.04 4.57 3.55
C GLY A 358 -16.18 5.57 3.31
N MET A 359 -17.37 5.14 2.90
CA MET A 359 -18.50 6.03 2.64
C MET A 359 -18.84 6.90 3.86
N ALA A 360 -18.92 6.29 5.05
CA ALA A 360 -19.27 7.05 6.26
C ALA A 360 -18.18 8.04 6.69
N ASN A 361 -16.90 7.67 6.48
CA ASN A 361 -15.77 8.48 6.93
C ASN A 361 -15.36 9.56 5.92
N TYR A 362 -15.53 9.29 4.61
CA TYR A 362 -14.96 10.12 3.55
C TYR A 362 -15.98 10.58 2.50
N GLY A 363 -17.22 10.07 2.51
CA GLY A 363 -18.23 10.36 1.49
C GLY A 363 -18.01 9.64 0.16
N VAL A 364 -16.98 8.78 0.05
CA VAL A 364 -16.67 7.96 -1.12
C VAL A 364 -16.24 6.56 -0.72
N ARG A 365 -16.50 5.57 -1.59
CA ARG A 365 -16.08 4.16 -1.38
C ARG A 365 -14.76 3.87 -2.09
N HIS A 366 -13.72 4.62 -1.75
CA HIS A 366 -12.39 4.51 -2.38
C HIS A 366 -11.29 4.11 -1.39
N GLN A 367 -11.66 3.50 -0.27
CA GLN A 367 -10.71 2.94 0.68
C GLN A 367 -10.82 1.43 0.73
N LEU A 368 -9.71 0.74 0.46
CA LEU A 368 -9.67 -0.72 0.49
C LEU A 368 -9.72 -1.21 1.94
N ALA A 369 -10.68 -2.09 2.24
CA ALA A 369 -10.87 -2.70 3.54
C ALA A 369 -10.00 -3.96 3.69
N LEU A 370 -8.69 -3.76 3.93
CA LEU A 370 -7.77 -4.86 4.19
C LEU A 370 -7.64 -5.15 5.68
N PRO A 371 -7.39 -6.41 6.07
CA PRO A 371 -6.97 -6.75 7.42
C PRO A 371 -5.59 -6.17 7.70
N PHE A 372 -5.25 -6.07 8.99
CA PHE A 372 -3.90 -5.81 9.44
C PHE A 372 -3.53 -6.76 10.59
N TRP A 373 -2.27 -6.82 10.89
CA TRP A 373 -1.72 -7.68 11.91
C TRP A 373 -0.94 -6.87 12.95
N ILE A 374 -0.90 -7.37 14.17
CA ILE A 374 0.06 -6.91 15.17
C ILE A 374 1.19 -7.93 15.20
N ALA A 375 2.40 -7.46 14.93
CA ALA A 375 3.63 -8.23 15.04
C ALA A 375 4.41 -7.85 16.29
N GLU A 376 5.23 -8.75 16.82
CA GLU A 376 6.12 -8.53 17.95
C GLU A 376 7.50 -9.14 17.65
N ILE A 377 8.55 -8.46 18.06
CA ILE A 377 9.91 -9.02 18.07
C ILE A 377 10.15 -9.67 19.43
N LYS A 378 10.36 -11.00 19.43
CA LYS A 378 10.60 -11.77 20.63
C LYS A 378 11.67 -12.83 20.38
N GLY A 379 12.68 -12.87 21.27
CA GLY A 379 13.83 -13.77 21.09
C GLY A 379 14.63 -13.47 19.82
N GLY A 380 14.62 -12.21 19.35
CA GLY A 380 15.30 -11.77 18.13
C GLY A 380 14.56 -12.07 16.83
N GLU A 381 13.36 -12.67 16.88
CA GLU A 381 12.55 -13.01 15.71
C GLU A 381 11.23 -12.21 15.71
N ALA A 382 10.79 -11.79 14.51
CA ALA A 382 9.50 -11.16 14.34
C ALA A 382 8.40 -12.20 14.15
N GLY A 383 7.31 -12.09 14.91
CA GLY A 383 6.17 -13.01 14.84
C GLY A 383 4.84 -12.29 14.89
N ILE A 384 3.83 -12.86 14.23
CA ILE A 384 2.46 -12.34 14.26
C ILE A 384 1.79 -12.72 15.60
N ARG A 385 1.20 -11.72 16.26
CA ARG A 385 0.42 -11.90 17.50
C ARG A 385 -1.05 -12.12 17.22
N THR A 386 -1.61 -11.33 16.33
CA THR A 386 -3.03 -11.40 15.96
C THR A 386 -3.30 -10.70 14.63
N MET A 387 -4.42 -11.08 14.02
CA MET A 387 -5.00 -10.39 12.87
C MET A 387 -6.22 -9.60 13.32
N ILE A 388 -6.38 -8.38 12.82
CA ILE A 388 -7.54 -7.52 13.08
C ILE A 388 -8.16 -7.12 11.73
N ARG A 389 -9.48 -7.20 11.66
CA ARG A 389 -10.25 -6.66 10.51
C ARG A 389 -10.99 -5.42 11.00
N PRO A 390 -10.51 -4.21 10.66
CA PRO A 390 -11.20 -3.00 11.04
C PRO A 390 -12.51 -2.86 10.25
N ALA A 391 -13.50 -2.23 10.86
CA ALA A 391 -14.67 -1.77 10.13
C ALA A 391 -14.27 -0.59 9.22
N VAL A 392 -14.70 -0.63 7.97
CA VAL A 392 -14.48 0.44 6.97
C VAL A 392 -15.86 0.84 6.40
N PRO A 393 -16.68 1.56 7.21
CA PRO A 393 -18.07 1.86 6.89
C PRO A 393 -18.23 2.85 5.71
#